data_a76574c9bf7e7177a85d6926d9e59431
#
_entry.id   a76574c9bf7e7177a85d6926d9e59431
#
_cell.length_a   1.000
_cell.length_b   1.000
_cell.length_c   1.000
_cell.angle_alpha   90.00
_cell.angle_beta   90.00
_cell.angle_gamma   90.00
#
_symmetry.space_group_name_H-M   'P 1'
#
loop_
_entity.id
_entity.type
_entity.pdbx_description
1 polymer ?
#
loop_
_entity_poly.entity_id
_entity_poly.type
_entity_poly.pdbx_seq_one_letter_code
_entity_poly.pdbx_strand_id
1 'polypeptide(L)'
;MPPIWSLVFRIRWLVLAAAFPGALWAADLQIEHVTIVSPERVTAMHDALVRVHDGRIVAISTARDPTTRSTKDTIKIDGSGLFLAPGLIDSHVHLGDIPGMTDEQEVQHPDIAKAAREQIPRSYLLYGFTTLIDLISTPQGMVRWKSYSVAPDAYFCGGAALMDGYSMNYAPKPQRYQGWPYMLIEPGTRPPDGIDPALHTPQAVVSRMKSDGAICVKTFYERGFGGVRNLPVPKLETIREVVKAAHAAGIPVLMHANSDEAHRFGLDAGVDIMAHGVWNLYQEHSTTSEVTPGVKKILDEEVARNVGLQPTIRVLYGLRDVMGATFLSDPRLPRVLPANLIDWYRSAEGQWFHVAISQDLKLPADASPSQLEQAANEAFGSVIDRGEHAIAYVVARHGRILFGTDTPSAPTYANPPGLNGWLEMHRLMEAGETAAQIFKSATLTNAQALNLDRDIGTVQVGKRANLLLLQQDPTQTIDAYAGILKVILGGRVLNPSELAADAAR
;
A
#
# COMPACT_ATOMS: atom_id res chain seq x y z
N MET A 1 -40.19 -12.84 -65.62
CA MET A 1 -40.98 -14.07 -65.45
C MET A 1 -40.00 -15.17 -65.04
N PRO A 2 -40.20 -15.93 -64.03
CA PRO A 2 -40.94 -15.85 -62.77
C PRO A 2 -40.00 -16.02 -61.56
N PRO A 3 -40.56 -16.25 -60.35
CA PRO A 3 -40.09 -15.55 -59.15
C PRO A 3 -39.19 -16.41 -58.26
N ILE A 4 -38.48 -15.66 -57.41
CA ILE A 4 -37.49 -16.13 -56.45
C ILE A 4 -38.16 -16.51 -55.14
N TRP A 5 -37.92 -17.72 -54.65
CA TRP A 5 -38.39 -18.21 -53.34
C TRP A 5 -37.41 -17.82 -52.25
N SER A 6 -37.94 -17.11 -51.27
CA SER A 6 -37.28 -16.71 -50.04
C SER A 6 -37.12 -17.90 -49.08
N LEU A 7 -35.88 -18.27 -48.73
CA LEU A 7 -35.56 -19.21 -47.67
C LEU A 7 -35.24 -18.41 -46.40
N VAL A 8 -36.16 -18.41 -45.42
CA VAL A 8 -35.96 -17.83 -44.11
C VAL A 8 -35.23 -18.84 -43.22
N PHE A 9 -33.95 -18.64 -43.02
CA PHE A 9 -33.18 -19.37 -41.98
C PHE A 9 -33.53 -18.83 -40.61
N ARG A 10 -34.30 -19.57 -39.81
CA ARG A 10 -34.46 -19.34 -38.36
C ARG A 10 -33.21 -19.83 -37.64
N ILE A 11 -32.32 -18.90 -37.29
CA ILE A 11 -31.21 -19.16 -36.36
C ILE A 11 -31.82 -19.23 -34.95
N ARG A 12 -31.90 -20.44 -34.40
CA ARG A 12 -32.15 -20.65 -32.96
C ARG A 12 -30.87 -20.31 -32.20
N TRP A 13 -30.88 -19.22 -31.48
CA TRP A 13 -29.86 -18.92 -30.45
C TRP A 13 -29.97 -19.97 -29.35
N LEU A 14 -29.03 -20.90 -29.32
CA LEU A 14 -28.74 -21.70 -28.14
C LEU A 14 -27.99 -20.77 -27.17
N VAL A 15 -28.70 -20.31 -26.14
CA VAL A 15 -28.06 -19.71 -24.96
C VAL A 15 -27.33 -20.83 -24.24
N LEU A 16 -26.03 -20.98 -24.50
CA LEU A 16 -25.15 -21.71 -23.62
C LEU A 16 -25.08 -20.90 -22.32
N ALA A 17 -25.77 -21.34 -21.29
CA ALA A 17 -25.51 -20.92 -19.92
C ALA A 17 -24.08 -21.37 -19.58
N ALA A 18 -23.12 -20.46 -19.68
CA ALA A 18 -21.81 -20.68 -19.11
C ALA A 18 -22.03 -20.81 -17.60
N ALA A 19 -21.91 -22.03 -17.10
CA ALA A 19 -21.82 -22.27 -15.67
C ALA A 19 -20.52 -21.59 -15.21
N PHE A 20 -20.65 -20.43 -14.58
CA PHE A 20 -19.57 -19.85 -13.79
C PHE A 20 -19.16 -20.92 -12.77
N PRO A 21 -17.85 -21.24 -12.63
CA PRO A 21 -17.42 -22.11 -11.54
C PRO A 21 -17.93 -21.48 -10.26
N GLY A 22 -18.74 -22.21 -9.52
CA GLY A 22 -19.41 -21.74 -8.32
C GLY A 22 -18.37 -21.10 -7.39
N ALA A 23 -18.62 -19.87 -6.98
CA ALA A 23 -17.91 -19.28 -5.87
C ALA A 23 -17.95 -20.32 -4.74
N LEU A 24 -16.80 -20.83 -4.33
CA LEU A 24 -16.68 -21.63 -3.12
C LEU A 24 -17.11 -20.70 -1.98
N TRP A 25 -18.36 -20.83 -1.56
CA TRP A 25 -18.91 -20.10 -0.43
C TRP A 25 -18.01 -20.39 0.76
N ALA A 26 -17.52 -19.35 1.42
CA ALA A 26 -16.78 -19.54 2.66
C ALA A 26 -17.71 -20.26 3.64
N ALA A 27 -17.21 -21.33 4.28
CA ALA A 27 -17.98 -22.02 5.32
C ALA A 27 -18.40 -21.02 6.40
N ASP A 28 -19.57 -21.20 6.98
CA ASP A 28 -20.00 -20.40 8.13
C ASP A 28 -18.95 -20.50 9.23
N LEU A 29 -18.58 -19.36 9.83
CA LEU A 29 -17.58 -19.29 10.87
C LEU A 29 -18.21 -18.73 12.16
N GLN A 30 -17.87 -19.35 13.28
CA GLN A 30 -18.27 -18.92 14.62
C GLN A 30 -17.03 -18.86 15.51
N ILE A 31 -16.75 -17.67 16.06
CA ILE A 31 -15.64 -17.42 16.98
C ILE A 31 -16.25 -17.15 18.34
N GLU A 32 -15.96 -17.99 19.31
CA GLU A 32 -16.55 -17.98 20.65
C GLU A 32 -15.55 -17.53 21.70
N HIS A 33 -16.02 -16.95 22.79
CA HIS A 33 -15.22 -16.57 23.99
C HIS A 33 -14.06 -15.60 23.70
N VAL A 34 -14.12 -14.83 22.62
CA VAL A 34 -13.03 -13.93 22.21
C VAL A 34 -13.20 -12.53 22.81
N THR A 35 -12.08 -11.83 23.01
CA THR A 35 -12.09 -10.38 23.31
C THR A 35 -12.02 -9.59 22.00
N ILE A 36 -13.09 -8.87 21.65
CA ILE A 36 -13.08 -7.99 20.48
C ILE A 36 -12.41 -6.67 20.83
N VAL A 37 -11.37 -6.34 20.06
CA VAL A 37 -10.69 -5.04 20.06
C VAL A 37 -10.93 -4.40 18.70
N SER A 38 -11.55 -3.22 18.68
CA SER A 38 -11.91 -2.55 17.43
C SER A 38 -11.84 -1.02 17.61
N PRO A 39 -11.30 -0.27 16.62
CA PRO A 39 -10.90 1.13 16.83
C PRO A 39 -12.05 2.11 17.05
N GLU A 40 -13.30 1.73 16.76
CA GLU A 40 -14.50 2.53 17.06
C GLU A 40 -14.99 2.33 18.50
N ARG A 41 -14.49 1.30 19.21
CA ARG A 41 -14.89 0.99 20.56
C ARG A 41 -13.98 1.67 21.57
N VAL A 42 -14.57 2.29 22.59
CA VAL A 42 -13.82 2.85 23.71
C VAL A 42 -13.24 1.75 24.60
N THR A 43 -13.96 0.64 24.75
CA THR A 43 -13.56 -0.52 25.55
C THR A 43 -13.69 -1.81 24.74
N ALA A 44 -12.80 -2.75 24.99
CA ALA A 44 -12.90 -4.10 24.42
C ALA A 44 -14.20 -4.80 24.86
N MET A 45 -14.73 -5.66 24.00
CA MET A 45 -15.88 -6.51 24.33
C MET A 45 -15.37 -7.91 24.68
N HIS A 46 -15.46 -8.25 25.96
CA HIS A 46 -15.01 -9.56 26.48
C HIS A 46 -16.10 -10.63 26.30
N ASP A 47 -15.67 -11.90 26.24
CA ASP A 47 -16.52 -13.09 26.13
C ASP A 47 -17.51 -12.95 24.98
N ALA A 48 -17.01 -12.47 23.83
CA ALA A 48 -17.83 -12.22 22.66
C ALA A 48 -17.98 -13.49 21.80
N LEU A 49 -19.11 -13.53 21.08
CA LEU A 49 -19.40 -14.49 20.03
C LEU A 49 -19.57 -13.71 18.73
N VAL A 50 -18.79 -14.07 17.71
CA VAL A 50 -18.87 -13.48 16.36
C VAL A 50 -19.26 -14.54 15.37
N ARG A 51 -20.29 -14.26 14.55
CA ARG A 51 -20.73 -15.15 13.47
C ARG A 51 -20.48 -14.51 12.13
N VAL A 52 -19.92 -15.31 11.22
CA VAL A 52 -19.65 -14.92 9.83
C VAL A 52 -20.45 -15.84 8.92
N HIS A 53 -21.12 -15.23 7.94
CA HIS A 53 -21.83 -15.91 6.86
C HIS A 53 -21.55 -15.16 5.56
N ASP A 54 -21.28 -15.89 4.49
CA ASP A 54 -20.95 -15.31 3.17
C ASP A 54 -19.87 -14.23 3.22
N GLY A 55 -18.82 -14.47 4.02
CA GLY A 55 -17.69 -13.56 4.15
C GLY A 55 -17.98 -12.27 4.91
N ARG A 56 -19.16 -12.14 5.53
CA ARG A 56 -19.57 -10.96 6.32
C ARG A 56 -19.88 -11.31 7.77
N ILE A 57 -19.62 -10.38 8.66
CA ILE A 57 -20.04 -10.48 10.06
C ILE A 57 -21.56 -10.29 10.11
N VAL A 58 -22.27 -11.33 10.52
CA VAL A 58 -23.76 -11.30 10.59
C VAL A 58 -24.30 -11.14 12.00
N ALA A 59 -23.50 -11.46 13.02
CA ALA A 59 -23.89 -11.25 14.41
C ALA A 59 -22.67 -11.07 15.31
N ILE A 60 -22.83 -10.22 16.31
CA ILE A 60 -21.92 -10.07 17.45
C ILE A 60 -22.79 -10.06 18.71
N SER A 61 -22.53 -10.97 19.64
CA SER A 61 -23.26 -11.08 20.91
C SER A 61 -22.28 -11.53 22.02
N THR A 62 -22.74 -11.63 23.25
CA THR A 62 -21.99 -12.32 24.29
C THR A 62 -22.09 -13.83 24.09
N ALA A 63 -21.08 -14.60 24.46
CA ALA A 63 -21.06 -16.06 24.29
C ALA A 63 -22.18 -16.78 25.06
N ARG A 64 -22.83 -16.10 26.00
CA ARG A 64 -23.94 -16.62 26.82
C ARG A 64 -25.34 -16.44 26.18
N ASP A 65 -25.42 -15.84 24.98
CA ASP A 65 -26.71 -15.63 24.32
C ASP A 65 -27.26 -16.96 23.73
N PRO A 66 -28.41 -17.50 24.23
CA PRO A 66 -28.90 -18.79 23.80
C PRO A 66 -29.56 -18.79 22.41
N THR A 67 -29.69 -17.62 21.76
CA THR A 67 -30.36 -17.49 20.45
C THR A 67 -29.47 -17.91 19.28
N THR A 68 -28.20 -18.23 19.51
CA THR A 68 -27.19 -18.51 18.49
C THR A 68 -27.15 -20.01 18.16
N ARG A 69 -27.98 -20.47 17.22
CA ARG A 69 -27.83 -21.84 16.66
C ARG A 69 -26.77 -21.83 15.54
N SER A 70 -25.77 -22.70 15.66
CA SER A 70 -24.87 -22.98 14.54
C SER A 70 -25.49 -24.03 13.61
N THR A 71 -25.19 -23.92 12.31
CA THR A 71 -25.51 -24.97 11.34
C THR A 71 -24.51 -26.13 11.49
N LYS A 72 -24.81 -27.29 10.92
CA LYS A 72 -23.97 -28.51 11.05
C LYS A 72 -22.58 -28.34 10.42
N ASP A 73 -22.46 -27.42 9.46
CA ASP A 73 -21.23 -27.19 8.67
C ASP A 73 -20.46 -25.92 9.11
N THR A 74 -20.79 -25.34 10.28
CA THR A 74 -20.13 -24.15 10.80
C THR A 74 -18.74 -24.49 11.37
N ILE A 75 -17.69 -23.82 10.90
CA ILE A 75 -16.36 -23.87 11.51
C ILE A 75 -16.42 -23.13 12.85
N LYS A 76 -16.02 -23.79 13.94
CA LYS A 76 -15.95 -23.17 15.27
C LYS A 76 -14.51 -22.92 15.69
N ILE A 77 -14.25 -21.72 16.21
CA ILE A 77 -12.98 -21.33 16.78
C ILE A 77 -13.22 -20.92 18.24
N ASP A 78 -12.55 -21.58 19.17
CA ASP A 78 -12.45 -21.12 20.55
C ASP A 78 -11.44 -19.99 20.64
N GLY A 79 -11.90 -18.80 21.00
CA GLY A 79 -11.12 -17.58 21.16
C GLY A 79 -10.81 -17.26 22.62
N SER A 80 -10.95 -18.21 23.55
CA SER A 80 -10.69 -18.01 24.98
C SER A 80 -9.26 -17.49 25.21
N GLY A 81 -9.15 -16.33 25.86
CA GLY A 81 -7.86 -15.67 26.11
C GLY A 81 -7.24 -14.97 24.89
N LEU A 82 -7.93 -14.95 23.76
CA LEU A 82 -7.46 -14.34 22.51
C LEU A 82 -8.18 -13.03 22.19
N PHE A 83 -7.58 -12.26 21.28
CA PHE A 83 -8.10 -10.99 20.79
C PHE A 83 -8.52 -11.11 19.33
N LEU A 84 -9.70 -10.56 19.01
CA LEU A 84 -10.19 -10.45 17.64
C LEU A 84 -10.19 -8.98 17.22
N ALA A 85 -9.43 -8.69 16.18
CA ALA A 85 -9.26 -7.35 15.63
C ALA A 85 -9.62 -7.30 14.14
N PRO A 86 -9.95 -6.13 13.57
CA PRO A 86 -10.05 -6.00 12.13
C PRO A 86 -8.68 -6.24 11.48
N GLY A 87 -8.69 -6.73 10.25
CA GLY A 87 -7.47 -6.84 9.44
C GLY A 87 -6.90 -5.48 9.10
N LEU A 88 -5.58 -5.42 9.00
CA LEU A 88 -4.83 -4.21 8.70
C LEU A 88 -5.02 -3.78 7.24
N ILE A 89 -4.94 -2.47 7.02
CA ILE A 89 -4.96 -1.82 5.71
C ILE A 89 -3.61 -1.13 5.51
N ASP A 90 -2.86 -1.54 4.48
CA ASP A 90 -1.73 -0.77 3.98
C ASP A 90 -2.22 0.14 2.86
N SER A 91 -2.25 1.43 3.11
CA SER A 91 -2.84 2.40 2.19
C SER A 91 -1.86 2.97 1.16
N HIS A 92 -0.63 2.41 1.10
CA HIS A 92 0.39 2.82 0.13
C HIS A 92 1.29 1.63 -0.25
N VAL A 93 0.96 0.96 -1.32
CA VAL A 93 1.77 -0.14 -1.88
C VAL A 93 1.89 -0.05 -3.40
N HIS A 94 2.79 -0.85 -3.98
CA HIS A 94 3.01 -1.02 -5.42
C HIS A 94 3.00 -2.51 -5.77
N LEU A 95 1.82 -3.03 -6.12
CA LEU A 95 1.60 -4.49 -6.28
C LEU A 95 2.17 -5.05 -7.59
N GLY A 96 2.59 -4.19 -8.49
CA GLY A 96 3.21 -4.55 -9.77
C GLY A 96 4.65 -5.03 -9.65
N ASP A 97 5.37 -4.63 -8.59
CA ASP A 97 6.82 -4.75 -8.51
C ASP A 97 7.26 -5.90 -7.59
N ILE A 98 8.45 -6.45 -7.86
CA ILE A 98 9.17 -7.34 -6.94
C ILE A 98 10.26 -6.52 -6.27
N PRO A 99 10.36 -6.49 -4.92
CA PRO A 99 11.40 -5.75 -4.24
C PRO A 99 12.79 -6.03 -4.81
N GLY A 100 13.53 -4.99 -5.17
CA GLY A 100 14.92 -5.10 -5.62
C GLY A 100 15.14 -5.67 -7.03
N MET A 101 14.10 -6.02 -7.78
CA MET A 101 14.19 -6.45 -9.17
C MET A 101 13.68 -5.37 -10.13
N THR A 102 14.31 -5.24 -11.28
CA THR A 102 13.79 -4.49 -12.42
C THR A 102 12.95 -5.40 -13.33
N ASP A 103 12.11 -4.83 -14.18
CA ASP A 103 11.32 -5.58 -15.18
C ASP A 103 12.21 -6.46 -16.07
N GLU A 104 13.40 -5.97 -16.44
CA GLU A 104 14.35 -6.73 -17.23
C GLU A 104 14.89 -7.95 -16.49
N GLN A 105 15.23 -7.80 -15.21
CA GLN A 105 15.69 -8.91 -14.35
C GLN A 105 14.59 -9.92 -14.08
N GLU A 106 13.33 -9.50 -13.96
CA GLU A 106 12.21 -10.43 -13.86
C GLU A 106 12.06 -11.30 -15.11
N VAL A 107 12.29 -10.72 -16.30
CA VAL A 107 12.29 -11.46 -17.57
C VAL A 107 13.48 -12.42 -17.66
N GLN A 108 14.64 -12.01 -17.15
CA GLN A 108 15.86 -12.83 -17.15
C GLN A 108 15.82 -13.99 -16.15
N HIS A 109 15.07 -13.81 -15.03
CA HIS A 109 14.93 -14.80 -13.95
C HIS A 109 13.47 -15.21 -13.69
N PRO A 110 12.78 -15.82 -14.67
CA PRO A 110 11.34 -16.06 -14.61
C PRO A 110 10.92 -16.99 -13.45
N ASP A 111 11.76 -17.92 -13.03
CA ASP A 111 11.46 -18.83 -11.92
C ASP A 111 11.53 -18.12 -10.58
N ILE A 112 12.49 -17.18 -10.40
CA ILE A 112 12.61 -16.35 -9.22
C ILE A 112 11.41 -15.40 -9.16
N ALA A 113 11.12 -14.71 -10.27
CA ALA A 113 10.00 -13.78 -10.37
C ALA A 113 8.66 -14.47 -10.08
N LYS A 114 8.45 -15.68 -10.63
CA LYS A 114 7.25 -16.47 -10.36
C LYS A 114 7.12 -16.80 -8.87
N ALA A 115 8.17 -17.33 -8.24
CA ALA A 115 8.16 -17.67 -6.82
C ALA A 115 7.90 -16.43 -5.95
N ALA A 116 8.53 -15.28 -6.26
CA ALA A 116 8.32 -14.02 -5.58
C ALA A 116 6.86 -13.55 -5.68
N ARG A 117 6.30 -13.52 -6.89
CA ARG A 117 4.93 -13.08 -7.15
C ARG A 117 3.87 -13.97 -6.47
N GLU A 118 4.11 -15.27 -6.38
CA GLU A 118 3.23 -16.19 -5.63
C GLU A 118 3.30 -15.99 -4.11
N GLN A 119 4.46 -15.54 -3.59
CA GLN A 119 4.67 -15.33 -2.16
C GLN A 119 4.24 -13.95 -1.68
N ILE A 120 4.44 -12.88 -2.45
CA ILE A 120 4.14 -11.49 -2.06
C ILE A 120 2.75 -11.34 -1.41
N PRO A 121 1.65 -11.84 -1.98
CA PRO A 121 0.32 -11.73 -1.36
C PRO A 121 0.22 -12.40 0.00
N ARG A 122 0.86 -13.56 0.15
CA ARG A 122 0.87 -14.31 1.41
C ARG A 122 1.68 -13.59 2.48
N SER A 123 2.77 -12.91 2.10
CA SER A 123 3.63 -12.15 3.01
C SER A 123 2.91 -10.98 3.64
N TYR A 124 2.06 -10.27 2.90
CA TYR A 124 1.18 -9.25 3.46
C TYR A 124 0.22 -9.85 4.49
N LEU A 125 -0.45 -10.96 4.14
CA LEU A 125 -1.39 -11.64 5.05
C LEU A 125 -0.69 -12.17 6.31
N LEU A 126 0.56 -12.63 6.20
CA LEU A 126 1.34 -13.15 7.33
C LEU A 126 1.51 -12.10 8.45
N TYR A 127 1.55 -10.81 8.08
CA TYR A 127 1.60 -9.68 9.01
C TYR A 127 0.26 -8.97 9.21
N GLY A 128 -0.84 -9.62 8.78
CA GLY A 128 -2.20 -9.16 9.06
C GLY A 128 -2.75 -8.10 8.11
N PHE A 129 -2.04 -7.74 7.04
CA PHE A 129 -2.56 -6.84 6.01
C PHE A 129 -3.55 -7.58 5.13
N THR A 130 -4.83 -7.38 5.39
CA THR A 130 -5.93 -8.01 4.64
C THR A 130 -6.47 -7.12 3.53
N THR A 131 -6.06 -5.87 3.50
CA THR A 131 -6.45 -4.89 2.47
C THR A 131 -5.24 -4.04 2.08
N LEU A 132 -5.06 -3.86 0.77
CA LEU A 132 -3.95 -3.11 0.18
C LEU A 132 -4.48 -2.07 -0.81
N ILE A 133 -3.83 -0.90 -0.83
CA ILE A 133 -4.15 0.16 -1.79
C ILE A 133 -2.91 0.41 -2.65
N ASP A 134 -2.98 -0.02 -3.91
CA ASP A 134 -1.94 0.24 -4.90
C ASP A 134 -2.06 1.67 -5.41
N LEU A 135 -1.08 2.52 -5.14
CA LEU A 135 -1.18 3.94 -5.46
C LEU A 135 -0.92 4.27 -6.94
N ILE A 136 -0.40 3.34 -7.72
CA ILE A 136 -0.16 3.54 -9.16
C ILE A 136 -0.52 2.26 -9.91
N SER A 137 -1.81 2.06 -10.18
CA SER A 137 -2.22 0.85 -10.88
C SER A 137 -3.31 1.10 -11.92
N THR A 138 -3.71 0.05 -12.59
CA THR A 138 -4.71 0.02 -13.66
C THR A 138 -5.65 -1.17 -13.44
N PRO A 139 -6.80 -1.24 -14.15
CA PRO A 139 -7.66 -2.42 -14.12
C PRO A 139 -6.93 -3.74 -14.39
N GLN A 140 -5.93 -3.73 -15.29
CA GLN A 140 -5.13 -4.92 -15.63
C GLN A 140 -4.26 -5.39 -14.46
N GLY A 141 -3.65 -4.46 -13.72
CA GLY A 141 -2.92 -4.75 -12.48
C GLY A 141 -3.82 -5.44 -11.45
N MET A 142 -5.03 -4.95 -11.28
CA MET A 142 -6.03 -5.53 -10.36
C MET A 142 -6.51 -6.92 -10.81
N VAL A 143 -6.65 -7.17 -12.11
CA VAL A 143 -6.99 -8.51 -12.64
C VAL A 143 -5.90 -9.52 -12.28
N ARG A 144 -4.63 -9.15 -12.48
CA ARG A 144 -3.50 -10.00 -12.09
C ARG A 144 -3.55 -10.31 -10.58
N TRP A 145 -3.73 -9.30 -9.74
CA TRP A 145 -3.79 -9.49 -8.29
C TRP A 145 -4.92 -10.45 -7.87
N LYS A 146 -6.10 -10.30 -8.45
CA LYS A 146 -7.26 -11.17 -8.17
C LYS A 146 -7.08 -12.62 -8.69
N SER A 147 -6.09 -12.89 -9.52
CA SER A 147 -5.81 -14.26 -10.00
C SER A 147 -5.07 -15.13 -8.98
N TYR A 148 -4.49 -14.54 -7.93
CA TYR A 148 -3.85 -15.31 -6.86
C TYR A 148 -4.90 -16.03 -6.00
N SER A 149 -4.64 -17.28 -5.66
CA SER A 149 -5.57 -18.12 -4.87
C SER A 149 -5.75 -17.64 -3.42
N VAL A 150 -4.73 -16.96 -2.89
CA VAL A 150 -4.70 -16.36 -1.55
C VAL A 150 -4.00 -15.01 -1.66
N ALA A 151 -4.78 -13.94 -1.50
CA ALA A 151 -4.28 -12.56 -1.56
C ALA A 151 -5.18 -11.64 -0.73
N PRO A 152 -4.63 -10.57 -0.13
CA PRO A 152 -5.45 -9.49 0.43
C PRO A 152 -6.42 -8.90 -0.58
N ASP A 153 -7.54 -8.34 -0.11
CA ASP A 153 -8.35 -7.45 -0.95
C ASP A 153 -7.49 -6.29 -1.43
N ALA A 154 -7.55 -5.95 -2.72
CA ALA A 154 -6.79 -4.85 -3.27
C ALA A 154 -7.67 -3.86 -4.01
N TYR A 155 -7.35 -2.59 -3.82
CA TYR A 155 -7.90 -1.43 -4.51
C TYR A 155 -6.78 -0.62 -5.12
N PHE A 156 -7.09 0.34 -6.00
CA PHE A 156 -6.04 1.14 -6.62
C PHE A 156 -6.42 2.61 -6.75
N CYS A 157 -5.39 3.46 -6.76
CA CYS A 157 -5.44 4.82 -7.23
C CYS A 157 -4.91 4.88 -8.68
N GLY A 158 -5.52 5.69 -9.52
CA GLY A 158 -4.90 6.06 -10.77
C GLY A 158 -3.79 7.09 -10.54
N GLY A 159 -2.63 6.89 -11.19
CA GLY A 159 -1.49 7.81 -11.08
C GLY A 159 -1.56 8.94 -12.11
N ALA A 160 -2.02 10.11 -11.72
CA ALA A 160 -2.06 11.33 -12.55
C ALA A 160 -0.65 11.95 -12.61
N ALA A 161 0.22 11.36 -13.42
CA ALA A 161 1.60 11.80 -13.60
C ALA A 161 1.73 12.81 -14.76
N LEU A 162 2.51 13.87 -14.54
CA LEU A 162 2.81 14.84 -15.58
C LEU A 162 3.66 14.21 -16.69
N MET A 163 3.36 14.49 -17.94
CA MET A 163 4.20 14.08 -19.08
C MET A 163 5.66 14.54 -18.85
N ASP A 164 6.59 13.59 -18.95
CA ASP A 164 8.02 13.78 -18.68
C ASP A 164 8.39 14.09 -17.21
N GLY A 165 7.41 14.21 -16.30
CA GLY A 165 7.63 14.35 -14.88
C GLY A 165 7.86 13.02 -14.16
N TYR A 166 8.00 13.08 -12.86
CA TYR A 166 7.98 11.91 -11.99
C TYR A 166 6.55 11.33 -11.97
N SER A 167 6.26 10.12 -12.07
CA SER A 167 7.01 8.86 -12.20
C SER A 167 7.24 8.45 -13.68
N MET A 168 6.74 9.22 -14.63
CA MET A 168 6.84 8.92 -16.06
C MET A 168 8.29 8.82 -16.55
N ASN A 169 9.22 9.53 -15.91
CA ASN A 169 10.63 9.57 -16.27
C ASN A 169 11.33 8.20 -16.23
N TYR A 170 10.82 7.23 -15.48
CA TYR A 170 11.43 5.89 -15.40
C TYR A 170 11.25 5.06 -16.66
N ALA A 171 10.15 5.26 -17.39
CA ALA A 171 9.96 4.59 -18.66
C ALA A 171 10.75 5.29 -19.78
N PRO A 172 11.44 4.55 -20.69
CA PRO A 172 12.12 5.16 -21.82
C PRO A 172 11.12 5.74 -22.84
N LYS A 173 11.55 6.78 -23.55
CA LYS A 173 10.82 7.31 -24.71
C LYS A 173 10.96 6.32 -25.89
N PRO A 174 9.93 6.06 -26.72
CA PRO A 174 8.57 6.60 -26.67
C PRO A 174 7.60 5.83 -25.77
N GLN A 175 7.98 4.69 -25.17
CA GLN A 175 7.11 3.80 -24.39
C GLN A 175 6.37 4.52 -23.28
N ARG A 176 7.01 5.50 -22.62
CA ARG A 176 6.43 6.30 -21.54
C ARG A 176 5.09 6.96 -21.90
N TYR A 177 4.88 7.29 -23.19
CA TYR A 177 3.67 7.98 -23.62
C TYR A 177 2.56 7.03 -24.06
N GLN A 178 2.89 5.78 -24.38
CA GLN A 178 1.94 4.81 -24.94
C GLN A 178 1.30 3.90 -23.90
N GLY A 179 2.00 3.67 -22.80
CA GLY A 179 1.62 2.67 -21.79
C GLY A 179 0.78 3.20 -20.63
N TRP A 180 0.79 4.52 -20.37
CA TRP A 180 0.17 5.06 -19.18
C TRP A 180 -1.12 5.83 -19.45
N PRO A 181 -2.30 5.32 -19.06
CA PRO A 181 -3.58 5.91 -19.45
C PRO A 181 -3.92 7.22 -18.72
N TYR A 182 -3.24 7.51 -17.62
CA TYR A 182 -3.56 8.61 -16.71
C TYR A 182 -2.53 9.76 -16.76
N MET A 183 -1.72 9.81 -17.81
CA MET A 183 -0.77 10.91 -18.03
C MET A 183 -1.49 12.25 -18.13
N LEU A 184 -0.93 13.28 -17.50
CA LEU A 184 -1.38 14.68 -17.60
C LEU A 184 -0.52 15.43 -18.60
N ILE A 185 -1.15 16.27 -19.40
CA ILE A 185 -0.48 17.21 -20.32
C ILE A 185 -0.84 18.64 -19.92
N GLU A 186 0.18 19.43 -19.60
CA GLU A 186 -0.01 20.85 -19.27
C GLU A 186 -0.57 21.64 -20.47
N PRO A 187 -1.51 22.57 -20.26
CA PRO A 187 -1.99 23.46 -21.30
C PRO A 187 -0.84 24.20 -22.01
N GLY A 188 -0.81 24.12 -23.33
CA GLY A 188 0.24 24.71 -24.17
C GLY A 188 1.46 23.80 -24.40
N THR A 189 1.53 22.63 -23.76
CA THR A 189 2.56 21.63 -24.05
C THR A 189 2.18 20.83 -25.29
N ARG A 190 3.09 20.72 -26.27
CA ARG A 190 2.89 19.90 -27.46
C ARG A 190 3.28 18.45 -27.14
N PRO A 191 2.34 17.49 -27.14
CA PRO A 191 2.67 16.08 -26.98
C PRO A 191 3.35 15.53 -28.24
N PRO A 192 3.97 14.33 -28.15
CA PRO A 192 4.40 13.57 -29.32
C PRO A 192 3.26 13.29 -30.28
N ASP A 193 3.59 13.06 -31.57
CA ASP A 193 2.61 12.74 -32.59
C ASP A 193 1.80 11.48 -32.24
N GLY A 194 0.49 11.52 -32.48
CA GLY A 194 -0.42 10.42 -32.19
C GLY A 194 -1.07 10.48 -30.80
N ILE A 195 -0.71 11.44 -29.94
CA ILE A 195 -1.31 11.65 -28.63
C ILE A 195 -2.30 12.83 -28.72
N ASP A 196 -3.57 12.55 -28.41
CA ASP A 196 -4.61 13.57 -28.32
C ASP A 196 -4.57 14.26 -26.94
N PRO A 197 -4.14 15.53 -26.84
CA PRO A 197 -4.07 16.22 -25.56
C PRO A 197 -5.41 16.37 -24.86
N ALA A 198 -6.54 16.30 -25.57
CA ALA A 198 -7.88 16.40 -25.00
C ALA A 198 -8.19 15.22 -24.05
N LEU A 199 -7.55 14.07 -24.26
CA LEU A 199 -7.67 12.88 -23.42
C LEU A 199 -6.80 12.93 -22.16
N HIS A 200 -5.92 13.93 -22.05
CA HIS A 200 -4.92 14.08 -20.99
C HIS A 200 -5.13 15.36 -20.16
N THR A 201 -6.31 15.93 -20.21
CA THR A 201 -6.73 17.01 -19.31
C THR A 201 -7.08 16.45 -17.93
N PRO A 202 -7.02 17.25 -16.84
CA PRO A 202 -7.42 16.82 -15.50
C PRO A 202 -8.78 16.11 -15.47
N GLN A 203 -9.80 16.69 -16.10
CA GLN A 203 -11.15 16.11 -16.14
C GLN A 203 -11.21 14.78 -16.88
N ALA A 204 -10.56 14.67 -18.05
CA ALA A 204 -10.56 13.45 -18.84
C ALA A 204 -9.84 12.32 -18.11
N VAL A 205 -8.69 12.62 -17.49
CA VAL A 205 -7.88 11.66 -16.74
C VAL A 205 -8.65 11.15 -15.51
N VAL A 206 -9.20 12.03 -14.67
CA VAL A 206 -9.97 11.64 -13.49
C VAL A 206 -11.24 10.87 -13.86
N SER A 207 -11.94 11.29 -14.92
CA SER A 207 -13.14 10.58 -15.41
C SER A 207 -12.79 9.15 -15.83
N ARG A 208 -11.66 8.96 -16.52
CA ARG A 208 -11.16 7.63 -16.89
C ARG A 208 -10.83 6.81 -15.67
N MET A 209 -10.06 7.36 -14.72
CA MET A 209 -9.74 6.67 -13.46
C MET A 209 -10.99 6.15 -12.74
N LYS A 210 -12.01 7.01 -12.63
CA LYS A 210 -13.29 6.63 -12.00
C LYS A 210 -14.00 5.52 -12.78
N SER A 211 -14.04 5.62 -14.10
CA SER A 211 -14.61 4.59 -14.98
C SER A 211 -13.89 3.24 -14.85
N ASP A 212 -12.57 3.29 -14.67
CA ASP A 212 -11.71 2.12 -14.50
C ASP A 212 -11.78 1.50 -13.08
N GLY A 213 -12.51 2.13 -12.17
CA GLY A 213 -12.74 1.65 -10.81
C GLY A 213 -11.68 2.09 -9.80
N ALA A 214 -10.87 3.11 -10.11
CA ALA A 214 -9.98 3.72 -9.13
C ALA A 214 -10.79 4.34 -7.98
N ILE A 215 -10.32 4.12 -6.75
CA ILE A 215 -10.95 4.68 -5.55
C ILE A 215 -10.31 5.99 -5.09
N CYS A 216 -9.21 6.38 -5.68
CA CYS A 216 -8.43 7.58 -5.38
C CYS A 216 -7.60 8.02 -6.59
N VAL A 217 -7.08 9.24 -6.53
CA VAL A 217 -6.09 9.77 -7.47
C VAL A 217 -4.77 9.91 -6.75
N LYS A 218 -3.67 9.40 -7.33
CA LYS A 218 -2.30 9.73 -6.91
C LYS A 218 -1.74 10.75 -7.90
N THR A 219 -1.21 11.87 -7.39
CA THR A 219 -0.46 12.84 -8.16
C THR A 219 0.93 13.05 -7.58
N PHE A 220 1.78 13.86 -8.22
CA PHE A 220 3.20 13.89 -7.91
C PHE A 220 3.75 15.31 -7.96
N TYR A 221 4.55 15.66 -6.95
CA TYR A 221 5.41 16.83 -6.98
C TYR A 221 6.84 16.39 -6.63
N GLU A 222 7.66 16.11 -7.65
CA GLU A 222 9.01 15.60 -7.47
C GLU A 222 9.94 16.08 -8.60
N ARG A 223 11.09 16.64 -8.21
CA ARG A 223 12.11 17.14 -9.14
C ARG A 223 13.17 16.10 -9.50
N GLY A 224 13.11 14.92 -8.87
CA GLY A 224 13.99 13.78 -9.15
C GLY A 224 14.94 13.41 -8.02
N PHE A 225 15.49 12.21 -8.12
CA PHE A 225 16.37 11.58 -7.15
C PHE A 225 17.75 11.29 -7.72
N GLY A 226 18.78 11.20 -6.87
CA GLY A 226 20.14 10.83 -7.25
C GLY A 226 20.70 11.75 -8.34
N GLY A 227 21.16 11.17 -9.43
CA GLY A 227 21.68 11.89 -10.61
C GLY A 227 20.60 12.56 -11.47
N VAL A 228 19.32 12.23 -11.29
CA VAL A 228 18.20 12.86 -12.00
C VAL A 228 17.69 14.03 -11.19
N ARG A 229 17.75 15.23 -11.74
CA ARG A 229 17.30 16.48 -11.10
C ARG A 229 16.51 17.31 -12.11
N ASN A 230 15.74 18.26 -11.63
CA ASN A 230 14.98 19.22 -12.43
C ASN A 230 13.95 18.59 -13.37
N LEU A 231 13.32 17.47 -12.95
CA LEU A 231 12.13 16.97 -13.62
C LEU A 231 11.05 18.05 -13.63
N PRO A 232 10.25 18.13 -14.68
CA PRO A 232 9.10 19.04 -14.67
C PRO A 232 8.10 18.65 -13.57
N VAL A 233 7.65 19.66 -12.84
CA VAL A 233 6.57 19.53 -11.85
C VAL A 233 5.30 20.18 -12.38
N PRO A 234 4.11 19.72 -11.97
CA PRO A 234 2.86 20.27 -12.44
C PRO A 234 2.65 21.71 -11.96
N LYS A 235 1.89 22.49 -12.74
CA LYS A 235 1.40 23.80 -12.29
C LYS A 235 0.34 23.63 -11.22
N LEU A 236 0.26 24.61 -10.31
CA LEU A 236 -0.71 24.60 -9.23
C LEU A 236 -2.14 24.50 -9.74
N GLU A 237 -2.47 25.24 -10.80
CA GLU A 237 -3.79 25.25 -11.43
C GLU A 237 -4.17 23.86 -11.97
N THR A 238 -3.23 23.16 -12.58
CA THR A 238 -3.45 21.80 -13.11
C THR A 238 -3.85 20.83 -11.99
N ILE A 239 -3.14 20.86 -10.84
CA ILE A 239 -3.48 19.98 -9.72
C ILE A 239 -4.75 20.42 -9.01
N ARG A 240 -5.05 21.72 -8.93
CA ARG A 240 -6.36 22.19 -8.45
C ARG A 240 -7.52 21.64 -9.28
N GLU A 241 -7.38 21.61 -10.61
CA GLU A 241 -8.42 21.02 -11.49
C GLU A 241 -8.49 19.49 -11.33
N VAL A 242 -7.36 18.78 -11.06
CA VAL A 242 -7.38 17.36 -10.69
C VAL A 242 -8.17 17.15 -9.38
N VAL A 243 -7.85 17.93 -8.33
CA VAL A 243 -8.54 17.86 -7.03
C VAL A 243 -10.05 18.13 -7.20
N LYS A 244 -10.41 19.19 -7.91
CA LYS A 244 -11.82 19.54 -8.18
C LYS A 244 -12.56 18.42 -8.92
N ALA A 245 -11.94 17.82 -9.95
CA ALA A 245 -12.54 16.72 -10.69
C ALA A 245 -12.68 15.46 -9.85
N ALA A 246 -11.67 15.13 -9.02
CA ALA A 246 -11.68 13.99 -8.13
C ALA A 246 -12.75 14.13 -7.04
N HIS A 247 -12.85 15.30 -6.39
CA HIS A 247 -13.87 15.57 -5.39
C HIS A 247 -15.28 15.51 -5.98
N ALA A 248 -15.49 16.04 -7.21
CA ALA A 248 -16.76 15.89 -7.92
C ALA A 248 -17.10 14.42 -8.23
N ALA A 249 -16.10 13.57 -8.42
CA ALA A 249 -16.26 12.12 -8.60
C ALA A 249 -16.36 11.34 -7.27
N GLY A 250 -16.24 12.01 -6.12
CA GLY A 250 -16.32 11.42 -4.78
C GLY A 250 -15.11 10.54 -4.43
N ILE A 251 -13.91 10.86 -4.95
CA ILE A 251 -12.66 10.15 -4.64
C ILE A 251 -11.60 11.11 -4.14
N PRO A 252 -10.79 10.71 -3.13
CA PRO A 252 -9.73 11.55 -2.58
C PRO A 252 -8.52 11.63 -3.50
N VAL A 253 -7.69 12.68 -3.27
CA VAL A 253 -6.43 12.92 -3.97
C VAL A 253 -5.26 12.77 -2.99
N LEU A 254 -4.32 11.89 -3.31
CA LEU A 254 -3.05 11.73 -2.64
C LEU A 254 -1.95 12.35 -3.49
N MET A 255 -0.97 12.99 -2.87
CA MET A 255 0.16 13.56 -3.59
C MET A 255 1.49 13.02 -3.06
N HIS A 256 2.35 12.53 -3.97
CA HIS A 256 3.76 12.31 -3.66
C HIS A 256 4.41 13.65 -3.28
N ALA A 257 4.80 13.78 -2.02
CA ALA A 257 5.31 15.00 -1.45
C ALA A 257 6.36 14.66 -0.37
N ASN A 258 7.64 14.76 -0.71
CA ASN A 258 8.73 14.42 0.21
C ASN A 258 9.60 15.62 0.60
N SER A 259 9.11 16.84 0.36
CA SER A 259 9.82 18.07 0.67
C SER A 259 8.88 19.16 1.19
N ASP A 260 9.46 20.16 1.86
CA ASP A 260 8.77 21.37 2.31
C ASP A 260 8.05 22.10 1.15
N GLU A 261 8.70 22.18 -0.01
CA GLU A 261 8.11 22.74 -1.24
C GLU A 261 6.88 21.94 -1.68
N ALA A 262 6.99 20.61 -1.72
CA ALA A 262 5.92 19.72 -2.16
C ALA A 262 4.72 19.75 -1.20
N HIS A 263 4.95 19.74 0.11
CA HIS A 263 3.90 19.85 1.11
C HIS A 263 3.17 21.21 1.01
N ARG A 264 3.92 22.32 0.85
CA ARG A 264 3.30 23.63 0.61
C ARG A 264 2.45 23.62 -0.65
N PHE A 265 2.97 23.09 -1.76
CA PHE A 265 2.25 22.97 -3.01
C PHE A 265 0.97 22.13 -2.86
N GLY A 266 1.03 21.00 -2.17
CA GLY A 266 -0.13 20.13 -1.92
C GLY A 266 -1.23 20.82 -1.12
N LEU A 267 -0.88 21.57 -0.07
CA LEU A 267 -1.81 22.41 0.70
C LEU A 267 -2.47 23.46 -0.19
N ASP A 268 -1.71 24.13 -1.06
CA ASP A 268 -2.23 25.16 -1.96
C ASP A 268 -3.10 24.56 -3.07
N ALA A 269 -2.83 23.33 -3.47
CA ALA A 269 -3.64 22.59 -4.43
C ALA A 269 -4.93 22.01 -3.82
N GLY A 270 -4.96 21.81 -2.49
CA GLY A 270 -6.10 21.26 -1.77
C GLY A 270 -6.19 19.73 -1.81
N VAL A 271 -5.03 19.02 -1.83
CA VAL A 271 -5.01 17.56 -1.76
C VAL A 271 -5.44 17.06 -0.38
N ASP A 272 -5.96 15.82 -0.32
CA ASP A 272 -6.51 15.24 0.91
C ASP A 272 -5.46 14.55 1.76
N ILE A 273 -4.39 14.03 1.12
CA ILE A 273 -3.36 13.21 1.76
C ILE A 273 -1.99 13.53 1.16
N MET A 274 -1.01 13.82 2.04
CA MET A 274 0.40 13.86 1.68
C MET A 274 0.99 12.46 1.81
N ALA A 275 1.45 11.92 0.70
CA ALA A 275 2.19 10.67 0.67
C ALA A 275 3.68 10.98 0.81
N HIS A 276 4.28 10.42 1.82
CA HIS A 276 5.61 10.66 2.37
C HIS A 276 5.66 11.83 3.37
N GLY A 277 6.72 11.83 4.18
CA GLY A 277 6.99 12.90 5.13
C GLY A 277 7.83 14.02 4.54
N VAL A 278 8.07 15.07 5.29
CA VAL A 278 8.99 16.15 4.90
C VAL A 278 10.44 15.66 5.08
N TRP A 279 10.98 15.03 4.04
CA TRP A 279 12.35 14.49 4.05
C TRP A 279 13.39 15.50 3.58
N ASN A 280 13.01 16.40 2.67
CA ASN A 280 13.89 17.37 2.04
C ASN A 280 13.41 18.80 2.32
N LEU A 281 14.37 19.74 2.45
CA LEU A 281 14.13 21.16 2.68
C LEU A 281 14.60 21.95 1.46
N TYR A 282 13.93 21.76 0.31
CA TYR A 282 14.32 22.40 -0.94
C TYR A 282 14.01 23.89 -0.95
N GLN A 283 12.86 24.30 -0.39
CA GLN A 283 12.49 25.71 -0.31
C GLN A 283 13.38 26.47 0.69
N GLU A 284 13.76 25.85 1.80
CA GLU A 284 14.61 26.45 2.81
C GLU A 284 16.12 26.29 2.53
N HIS A 285 16.50 25.50 1.51
CA HIS A 285 17.91 25.19 1.18
C HIS A 285 18.72 24.73 2.40
N SER A 286 18.13 23.89 3.25
CA SER A 286 18.71 23.44 4.51
C SER A 286 18.91 21.92 4.54
N THR A 287 19.90 21.48 5.30
CA THR A 287 20.19 20.05 5.55
C THR A 287 19.98 19.67 7.02
N THR A 288 19.44 20.57 7.85
CA THR A 288 19.18 20.27 9.25
C THR A 288 18.23 19.09 9.42
N SER A 289 18.43 18.30 10.48
CA SER A 289 17.48 17.25 10.90
C SER A 289 16.30 17.80 11.70
N GLU A 290 16.35 19.06 12.13
CA GLU A 290 15.31 19.67 12.92
C GLU A 290 14.11 20.11 12.08
N VAL A 291 12.92 20.08 12.67
CA VAL A 291 11.71 20.67 12.08
C VAL A 291 11.79 22.20 12.21
N THR A 292 12.10 22.86 11.10
CA THR A 292 12.28 24.32 11.05
C THR A 292 10.98 25.06 11.31
N PRO A 293 11.02 26.36 11.64
CA PRO A 293 9.81 27.18 11.78
C PRO A 293 8.93 27.20 10.52
N GLY A 294 9.54 27.15 9.32
CA GLY A 294 8.80 27.07 8.05
C GLY A 294 8.05 25.76 7.90
N VAL A 295 8.73 24.63 8.16
CA VAL A 295 8.10 23.30 8.16
C VAL A 295 7.01 23.20 9.23
N LYS A 296 7.24 23.69 10.45
CA LYS A 296 6.21 23.72 11.50
C LYS A 296 4.94 24.41 11.03
N LYS A 297 5.06 25.56 10.34
CA LYS A 297 3.90 26.28 9.79
C LYS A 297 3.15 25.46 8.76
N ILE A 298 3.85 24.70 7.90
CA ILE A 298 3.24 23.82 6.91
C ILE A 298 2.47 22.69 7.62
N LEU A 299 3.13 21.99 8.56
CA LEU A 299 2.52 20.88 9.30
C LEU A 299 1.35 21.33 10.19
N ASP A 300 1.43 22.52 10.82
CA ASP A 300 0.32 23.10 11.57
C ASP A 300 -0.90 23.35 10.67
N GLU A 301 -0.68 23.80 9.44
CA GLU A 301 -1.76 24.02 8.48
C GLU A 301 -2.35 22.68 7.97
N GLU A 302 -1.53 21.64 7.75
CA GLU A 302 -2.01 20.30 7.44
C GLU A 302 -2.90 19.74 8.55
N VAL A 303 -2.46 19.85 9.79
CA VAL A 303 -3.25 19.43 10.97
C VAL A 303 -4.57 20.22 11.05
N ALA A 304 -4.51 21.56 10.92
CA ALA A 304 -5.69 22.42 10.98
C ALA A 304 -6.72 22.12 9.88
N ARG A 305 -6.26 21.71 8.68
CA ARG A 305 -7.11 21.34 7.55
C ARG A 305 -7.48 19.86 7.54
N ASN A 306 -7.02 19.06 8.52
CA ASN A 306 -7.21 17.61 8.61
C ASN A 306 -6.68 16.86 7.36
N VAL A 307 -5.60 17.37 6.76
CA VAL A 307 -4.89 16.67 5.68
C VAL A 307 -4.22 15.44 6.27
N GLY A 308 -4.35 14.29 5.61
CA GLY A 308 -3.73 13.05 6.05
C GLY A 308 -2.24 13.04 5.72
N LEU A 309 -1.42 12.48 6.60
CA LEU A 309 -0.01 12.22 6.36
C LEU A 309 0.25 10.72 6.33
N GLN A 310 0.81 10.20 5.22
CA GLN A 310 1.35 8.84 5.11
C GLN A 310 2.88 8.92 5.20
N PRO A 311 3.51 8.68 6.34
CA PRO A 311 4.93 8.95 6.54
C PRO A 311 5.85 8.10 5.66
N THR A 312 5.56 6.82 5.50
CA THR A 312 6.37 5.84 4.74
C THR A 312 7.88 5.91 5.07
N ILE A 313 8.21 6.11 6.34
CA ILE A 313 9.58 6.39 6.78
C ILE A 313 10.54 5.22 6.49
N ARG A 314 10.01 3.99 6.40
CA ARG A 314 10.78 2.80 6.04
C ARG A 314 11.39 2.86 4.64
N VAL A 315 10.91 3.73 3.75
CA VAL A 315 11.59 3.99 2.46
C VAL A 315 13.03 4.44 2.71
N LEU A 316 13.22 5.43 3.58
CA LEU A 316 14.55 5.97 3.92
C LEU A 316 15.42 4.94 4.65
N TYR A 317 14.83 4.22 5.59
CA TYR A 317 15.50 3.11 6.25
C TYR A 317 15.88 1.99 5.28
N GLY A 318 15.02 1.66 4.31
CA GLY A 318 15.30 0.67 3.29
C GLY A 318 16.48 1.06 2.39
N LEU A 319 16.62 2.33 2.04
CA LEU A 319 17.78 2.86 1.32
C LEU A 319 19.06 2.72 2.15
N ARG A 320 19.01 3.08 3.44
CA ARG A 320 20.13 2.90 4.36
C ARG A 320 20.49 1.42 4.53
N ASP A 321 19.49 0.56 4.72
CA ASP A 321 19.66 -0.86 5.01
C ASP A 321 20.22 -1.65 3.80
N VAL A 322 19.96 -1.20 2.56
CA VAL A 322 20.58 -1.75 1.35
C VAL A 322 22.09 -1.53 1.35
N MET A 323 22.56 -0.39 1.90
CA MET A 323 23.99 -0.10 2.02
C MET A 323 24.65 -0.92 3.14
N GLY A 324 23.89 -1.28 4.19
CA GLY A 324 24.38 -2.11 5.27
C GLY A 324 24.44 -3.60 4.89
N ALA A 325 25.51 -4.29 5.24
CA ALA A 325 25.68 -5.71 4.92
C ALA A 325 24.77 -6.66 5.72
N THR A 326 23.98 -6.15 6.70
CA THR A 326 23.31 -6.97 7.72
C THR A 326 21.85 -7.32 7.40
N PHE A 327 21.15 -6.53 6.59
CA PHE A 327 19.73 -6.71 6.33
C PHE A 327 19.39 -8.11 5.76
N LEU A 328 20.18 -8.64 4.82
CA LEU A 328 19.98 -9.98 4.26
C LEU A 328 20.25 -11.12 5.24
N SER A 329 20.71 -10.82 6.46
CA SER A 329 20.87 -11.77 7.56
C SER A 329 19.71 -11.75 8.54
N ASP A 330 18.68 -10.93 8.32
CA ASP A 330 17.50 -10.87 9.19
C ASP A 330 16.77 -12.22 9.18
N PRO A 331 16.61 -12.87 10.36
CA PRO A 331 16.01 -14.20 10.47
C PRO A 331 14.53 -14.26 10.08
N ARG A 332 13.88 -13.11 9.87
CA ARG A 332 12.48 -13.02 9.45
C ARG A 332 12.31 -13.11 7.94
N LEU A 333 13.34 -12.80 7.15
CA LEU A 333 13.26 -12.79 5.68
C LEU A 333 12.83 -14.15 5.09
N PRO A 334 13.33 -15.32 5.54
CA PRO A 334 12.89 -16.60 5.00
C PRO A 334 11.40 -16.89 5.18
N ARG A 335 10.71 -16.19 6.07
CA ARG A 335 9.26 -16.33 6.26
C ARG A 335 8.45 -15.53 5.25
N VAL A 336 9.02 -14.46 4.70
CA VAL A 336 8.30 -13.52 3.80
C VAL A 336 8.81 -13.56 2.36
N LEU A 337 9.99 -14.10 2.11
CA LEU A 337 10.61 -14.16 0.79
C LEU A 337 11.01 -15.59 0.45
N PRO A 338 10.83 -16.02 -0.82
CA PRO A 338 11.32 -17.33 -1.25
C PRO A 338 12.85 -17.39 -1.21
N ALA A 339 13.38 -18.58 -0.90
CA ALA A 339 14.83 -18.78 -0.71
C ALA A 339 15.65 -18.38 -1.95
N ASN A 340 15.16 -18.75 -3.16
CA ASN A 340 15.85 -18.42 -4.41
C ASN A 340 15.93 -16.90 -4.65
N LEU A 341 14.96 -16.12 -4.20
CA LEU A 341 15.00 -14.65 -4.27
C LEU A 341 16.03 -14.10 -3.27
N ILE A 342 16.06 -14.62 -2.04
CA ILE A 342 17.06 -14.20 -1.04
C ILE A 342 18.48 -14.53 -1.53
N ASP A 343 18.67 -15.70 -2.14
CA ASP A 343 19.97 -16.11 -2.68
C ASP A 343 20.37 -15.23 -3.87
N TRP A 344 19.39 -14.85 -4.71
CA TRP A 344 19.65 -13.90 -5.80
C TRP A 344 20.05 -12.52 -5.28
N TYR A 345 19.38 -11.99 -4.22
CA TYR A 345 19.80 -10.73 -3.60
C TYR A 345 21.24 -10.74 -3.09
N ARG A 346 21.78 -11.93 -2.69
CA ARG A 346 23.17 -12.07 -2.26
C ARG A 346 24.17 -12.16 -3.42
N SER A 347 23.69 -12.37 -4.65
CA SER A 347 24.52 -12.43 -5.86
C SER A 347 25.01 -11.04 -6.28
N ALA A 348 26.05 -10.99 -7.10
CA ALA A 348 26.55 -9.72 -7.67
C ALA A 348 25.47 -8.98 -8.47
N GLU A 349 24.60 -9.71 -9.18
CA GLU A 349 23.51 -9.12 -9.95
C GLU A 349 22.43 -8.55 -9.03
N GLY A 350 22.02 -9.28 -7.99
CA GLY A 350 21.01 -8.83 -7.02
C GLY A 350 21.46 -7.64 -6.17
N GLN A 351 22.76 -7.37 -6.11
CA GLN A 351 23.35 -6.19 -5.43
C GLN A 351 23.46 -4.95 -6.33
N TRP A 352 22.86 -4.96 -7.52
CA TRP A 352 22.96 -3.87 -8.50
C TRP A 352 22.62 -2.49 -7.91
N PHE A 353 21.58 -2.41 -7.06
CA PHE A 353 21.16 -1.13 -6.49
C PHE A 353 22.11 -0.67 -5.37
N HIS A 354 22.63 -1.59 -4.55
CA HIS A 354 23.73 -1.29 -3.62
C HIS A 354 24.94 -0.71 -4.36
N VAL A 355 25.33 -1.30 -5.50
CA VAL A 355 26.44 -0.81 -6.33
C VAL A 355 26.12 0.59 -6.88
N ALA A 356 24.90 0.81 -7.38
CA ALA A 356 24.48 2.11 -7.91
C ALA A 356 24.55 3.22 -6.85
N ILE A 357 24.03 2.99 -5.64
CA ILE A 357 24.10 3.95 -4.54
C ILE A 357 25.57 4.19 -4.12
N SER A 358 26.37 3.12 -4.03
CA SER A 358 27.79 3.25 -3.67
C SER A 358 28.56 4.14 -4.67
N GLN A 359 28.26 3.99 -5.96
CA GLN A 359 28.83 4.84 -7.02
C GLN A 359 28.38 6.31 -6.90
N ASP A 360 27.08 6.54 -6.64
CA ASP A 360 26.54 7.89 -6.44
C ASP A 360 27.21 8.58 -5.23
N LEU A 361 27.49 7.82 -4.17
CA LEU A 361 28.20 8.27 -2.97
C LEU A 361 29.73 8.29 -3.14
N LYS A 362 30.25 7.88 -4.31
CA LYS A 362 31.69 7.84 -4.65
C LYS A 362 32.51 6.98 -3.68
N LEU A 363 31.93 5.87 -3.23
CA LEU A 363 32.61 4.93 -2.34
C LEU A 363 33.60 4.05 -3.14
N PRO A 364 34.75 3.65 -2.52
CA PRO A 364 35.66 2.67 -3.10
C PRO A 364 34.95 1.35 -3.38
N ALA A 365 35.28 0.66 -4.46
CA ALA A 365 34.71 -0.64 -4.80
C ALA A 365 35.03 -1.74 -3.77
N ASP A 366 36.08 -1.56 -2.97
CA ASP A 366 36.53 -2.42 -1.88
C ASP A 366 36.22 -1.86 -0.50
N ALA A 367 35.24 -0.94 -0.39
CA ALA A 367 34.83 -0.37 0.89
C ALA A 367 34.45 -1.46 1.89
N SER A 368 35.01 -1.36 3.09
CA SER A 368 34.70 -2.29 4.19
C SER A 368 33.25 -2.12 4.66
N PRO A 369 32.66 -3.14 5.32
CA PRO A 369 31.31 -3.03 5.89
C PRO A 369 31.14 -1.81 6.81
N SER A 370 32.15 -1.46 7.60
CA SER A 370 32.10 -0.28 8.47
C SER A 370 32.11 1.05 7.69
N GLN A 371 32.82 1.13 6.56
CA GLN A 371 32.79 2.29 5.68
C GLN A 371 31.44 2.42 4.99
N LEU A 372 30.84 1.31 4.56
CA LEU A 372 29.50 1.30 3.97
C LEU A 372 28.44 1.75 4.97
N GLU A 373 28.50 1.26 6.19
CA GLU A 373 27.58 1.66 7.27
C GLU A 373 27.74 3.15 7.63
N GLN A 374 28.97 3.62 7.75
CA GLN A 374 29.24 5.03 8.01
C GLN A 374 28.66 5.90 6.88
N ALA A 375 28.95 5.56 5.63
CA ALA A 375 28.45 6.30 4.47
C ALA A 375 26.93 6.30 4.38
N ALA A 376 26.29 5.16 4.69
CA ALA A 376 24.83 5.05 4.75
C ALA A 376 24.24 5.98 5.82
N ASN A 377 24.83 6.02 7.02
CA ASN A 377 24.39 6.90 8.10
C ASN A 377 24.64 8.40 7.76
N GLU A 378 25.76 8.73 7.12
CA GLU A 378 26.02 10.09 6.66
C GLU A 378 25.05 10.55 5.56
N ALA A 379 24.71 9.66 4.62
CA ALA A 379 23.83 9.96 3.50
C ALA A 379 22.36 10.07 3.90
N PHE A 380 21.89 9.18 4.76
CA PHE A 380 20.47 9.03 5.07
C PHE A 380 20.09 9.46 6.49
N GLY A 381 21.02 9.54 7.44
CA GLY A 381 20.74 9.79 8.85
C GLY A 381 19.95 11.09 9.08
N SER A 382 20.46 12.21 8.58
CA SER A 382 19.79 13.52 8.79
C SER A 382 18.41 13.62 8.13
N VAL A 383 18.20 12.88 7.04
CA VAL A 383 16.90 12.82 6.34
C VAL A 383 15.92 11.95 7.10
N ILE A 384 16.39 10.82 7.65
CA ILE A 384 15.60 9.95 8.54
C ILE A 384 15.18 10.71 9.79
N ASP A 385 16.15 11.31 10.51
CA ASP A 385 15.88 12.08 11.73
C ASP A 385 14.85 13.20 11.48
N ARG A 386 14.99 13.91 10.37
CA ARG A 386 14.02 14.95 9.99
C ARG A 386 12.64 14.39 9.76
N GLY A 387 12.54 13.27 9.03
CA GLY A 387 11.28 12.58 8.81
C GLY A 387 10.62 12.16 10.12
N GLU A 388 11.38 11.56 11.04
CA GLU A 388 10.89 11.17 12.37
C GLU A 388 10.48 12.37 13.23
N HIS A 389 11.27 13.44 13.25
CA HIS A 389 10.92 14.66 13.96
C HIS A 389 9.65 15.32 13.39
N ALA A 390 9.45 15.28 12.07
CA ALA A 390 8.22 15.78 11.45
C ALA A 390 7.01 14.93 11.84
N ILE A 391 7.13 13.60 11.85
CA ILE A 391 6.08 12.68 12.32
C ILE A 391 5.75 12.97 13.79
N ALA A 392 6.77 13.02 14.66
CA ALA A 392 6.60 13.34 16.09
C ALA A 392 5.88 14.69 16.30
N TYR A 393 6.21 15.68 15.47
CA TYR A 393 5.57 17.00 15.53
C TYR A 393 4.07 16.92 15.20
N VAL A 394 3.69 16.15 14.18
CA VAL A 394 2.29 15.94 13.76
C VAL A 394 1.53 15.11 14.80
N VAL A 395 2.14 14.03 15.33
CA VAL A 395 1.57 13.16 16.38
C VAL A 395 1.27 13.98 17.65
N ALA A 396 2.21 14.82 18.09
CA ALA A 396 2.03 15.66 19.28
C ALA A 396 0.88 16.68 19.13
N ARG A 397 0.44 16.97 17.90
CA ARG A 397 -0.69 17.85 17.56
C ARG A 397 -1.96 17.11 17.20
N HIS A 398 -1.98 15.81 17.43
CA HIS A 398 -3.11 14.96 17.07
C HIS A 398 -3.49 15.04 15.58
N GLY A 399 -2.47 15.25 14.72
CA GLY A 399 -2.65 15.25 13.27
C GLY A 399 -3.08 13.88 12.75
N ARG A 400 -3.64 13.86 11.56
CA ARG A 400 -4.20 12.65 10.95
C ARG A 400 -3.10 11.83 10.27
N ILE A 401 -2.56 10.82 10.98
CA ILE A 401 -1.63 9.85 10.39
C ILE A 401 -2.42 8.74 9.70
N LEU A 402 -2.03 8.40 8.50
CA LEU A 402 -2.47 7.23 7.75
C LEU A 402 -1.32 6.22 7.66
N PHE A 403 -1.63 4.96 7.90
CA PHE A 403 -0.64 3.90 7.76
C PHE A 403 -0.43 3.54 6.30
N GLY A 404 0.80 3.61 5.82
CA GLY A 404 1.22 3.21 4.49
C GLY A 404 2.71 2.96 4.46
N THR A 405 3.18 2.01 3.63
CA THR A 405 4.57 1.53 3.66
C THR A 405 5.39 1.88 2.42
N ASP A 406 4.73 2.23 1.32
CA ASP A 406 5.35 2.37 0.00
C ASP A 406 6.08 1.08 -0.46
N THR A 407 5.49 -0.09 -0.15
CA THR A 407 6.09 -1.40 -0.41
C THR A 407 5.56 -2.03 -1.70
N PRO A 408 6.46 -2.59 -2.53
CA PRO A 408 7.89 -2.36 -2.50
C PRO A 408 8.22 -0.96 -3.01
N SER A 409 8.99 -0.19 -2.25
CA SER A 409 9.60 1.00 -2.81
C SER A 409 10.76 0.55 -3.70
N ALA A 410 10.53 0.50 -4.99
CA ALA A 410 11.60 0.13 -5.92
C ALA A 410 12.74 1.16 -5.83
N PRO A 411 13.97 0.74 -5.98
CA PRO A 411 14.46 -0.60 -6.28
C PRO A 411 15.11 -1.34 -5.10
N THR A 412 14.69 -1.09 -3.86
CA THR A 412 15.30 -1.72 -2.69
C THR A 412 14.68 -3.07 -2.32
N TYR A 413 15.52 -4.05 -2.02
CA TYR A 413 15.10 -5.33 -1.41
C TYR A 413 14.86 -5.23 0.10
N ALA A 414 15.24 -4.12 0.73
CA ALA A 414 15.16 -3.96 2.18
C ALA A 414 13.77 -3.54 2.69
N ASN A 415 12.78 -3.50 1.79
CA ASN A 415 11.37 -3.24 2.10
C ASN A 415 10.50 -4.44 1.68
N PRO A 416 10.67 -5.63 2.29
CA PRO A 416 9.94 -6.83 1.89
C PRO A 416 8.46 -6.75 2.30
N PRO A 417 7.53 -7.22 1.44
CA PRO A 417 6.10 -7.19 1.68
C PRO A 417 5.69 -7.78 3.04
N GLY A 418 4.75 -7.14 3.71
CA GLY A 418 4.26 -7.53 5.03
C GLY A 418 5.24 -7.20 6.16
N LEU A 419 6.46 -7.74 6.14
CA LEU A 419 7.47 -7.43 7.15
C LEU A 419 7.80 -5.93 7.19
N ASN A 420 7.87 -5.27 6.04
CA ASN A 420 8.11 -3.82 6.00
C ASN A 420 7.01 -3.03 6.72
N GLY A 421 5.76 -3.50 6.67
CA GLY A 421 4.67 -2.87 7.42
C GLY A 421 4.85 -2.97 8.93
N TRP A 422 5.28 -4.13 9.44
CA TRP A 422 5.59 -4.28 10.86
C TRP A 422 6.81 -3.42 11.27
N LEU A 423 7.82 -3.30 10.40
CA LEU A 423 8.96 -2.41 10.62
C LEU A 423 8.56 -0.92 10.60
N GLU A 424 7.63 -0.52 9.72
CA GLU A 424 7.05 0.85 9.70
C GLU A 424 6.37 1.16 11.04
N MET A 425 5.59 0.22 11.59
CA MET A 425 4.96 0.40 12.90
C MET A 425 5.98 0.69 14.00
N HIS A 426 7.15 0.02 13.99
CA HIS A 426 8.23 0.32 14.93
C HIS A 426 8.77 1.74 14.79
N ARG A 427 8.94 2.21 13.55
CA ARG A 427 9.40 3.61 13.32
C ARG A 427 8.36 4.62 13.78
N LEU A 428 7.08 4.34 13.57
CA LEU A 428 5.99 5.20 14.07
C LEU A 428 5.94 5.22 15.62
N MET A 429 6.19 4.09 16.28
CA MET A 429 6.34 4.06 17.74
C MET A 429 7.51 4.93 18.22
N GLU A 430 8.67 4.84 17.57
CA GLU A 430 9.84 5.67 17.88
C GLU A 430 9.57 7.16 17.64
N ALA A 431 8.77 7.49 16.64
CA ALA A 431 8.27 8.85 16.37
C ALA A 431 7.15 9.30 17.32
N GLY A 432 6.76 8.48 18.31
CA GLY A 432 5.85 8.86 19.39
C GLY A 432 4.40 8.44 19.22
N GLU A 433 4.03 7.68 18.16
CA GLU A 433 2.71 7.04 18.11
C GLU A 433 2.60 5.91 19.14
N THR A 434 1.46 5.75 19.75
CA THR A 434 1.14 4.58 20.58
C THR A 434 0.66 3.42 19.70
N ALA A 435 0.75 2.18 20.21
CA ALA A 435 0.19 1.01 19.53
C ALA A 435 -1.30 1.19 19.18
N ALA A 436 -2.08 1.82 20.06
CA ALA A 436 -3.48 2.12 19.81
C ALA A 436 -3.70 3.12 18.66
N GLN A 437 -2.84 4.13 18.51
CA GLN A 437 -2.89 5.08 17.40
C GLN A 437 -2.53 4.38 16.08
N ILE A 438 -1.45 3.58 16.05
CA ILE A 438 -1.05 2.79 14.90
C ILE A 438 -2.15 1.80 14.49
N PHE A 439 -2.75 1.10 15.47
CA PHE A 439 -3.89 0.23 15.23
C PHE A 439 -5.04 0.97 14.54
N LYS A 440 -5.38 2.17 15.02
CA LYS A 440 -6.44 3.00 14.43
C LYS A 440 -6.05 3.51 13.04
N SER A 441 -4.79 3.96 12.83
CA SER A 441 -4.32 4.47 11.54
C SER A 441 -4.29 3.36 10.48
N ALA A 442 -3.83 2.16 10.84
CA ALA A 442 -3.78 1.00 9.95
C ALA A 442 -5.14 0.29 9.74
N THR A 443 -6.22 0.79 10.31
CA THR A 443 -7.58 0.20 10.18
C THR A 443 -8.62 1.27 9.84
N LEU A 444 -9.27 1.84 10.83
CA LEU A 444 -10.41 2.76 10.65
C LEU A 444 -10.02 4.05 9.94
N THR A 445 -8.88 4.67 10.29
CA THR A 445 -8.47 5.94 9.68
C THR A 445 -8.19 5.77 8.19
N ASN A 446 -7.48 4.70 7.80
CA ASN A 446 -7.25 4.37 6.40
C ASN A 446 -8.55 4.07 5.66
N ALA A 447 -9.45 3.27 6.27
CA ALA A 447 -10.74 2.97 5.67
C ALA A 447 -11.58 4.23 5.43
N GLN A 448 -11.63 5.14 6.39
CA GLN A 448 -12.35 6.42 6.27
C GLN A 448 -11.73 7.34 5.20
N ALA A 449 -10.39 7.42 5.16
CA ALA A 449 -9.68 8.26 4.21
C ALA A 449 -9.97 7.88 2.75
N LEU A 450 -10.27 6.60 2.51
CA LEU A 450 -10.45 6.01 1.19
C LEU A 450 -11.89 5.59 0.91
N ASN A 451 -12.86 6.02 1.74
CA ASN A 451 -14.29 5.71 1.62
C ASN A 451 -14.60 4.19 1.66
N LEU A 452 -13.80 3.41 2.40
CA LEU A 452 -13.96 1.96 2.57
C LEU A 452 -14.56 1.58 3.94
N ASP A 453 -14.79 2.55 4.82
CA ASP A 453 -15.21 2.35 6.20
C ASP A 453 -16.62 1.73 6.36
N ARG A 454 -17.42 1.70 5.30
CA ARG A 454 -18.68 0.96 5.29
C ARG A 454 -18.48 -0.55 5.27
N ASP A 455 -17.39 -1.02 4.66
CA ASP A 455 -17.12 -2.45 4.43
C ASP A 455 -16.03 -3.03 5.35
N ILE A 456 -15.01 -2.26 5.73
CA ILE A 456 -13.83 -2.72 6.46
C ILE A 456 -13.39 -1.76 7.56
N GLY A 457 -12.30 -2.07 8.25
CA GLY A 457 -11.62 -1.20 9.23
C GLY A 457 -12.13 -1.32 10.66
N THR A 458 -13.23 -2.06 10.92
CA THR A 458 -13.77 -2.32 12.28
C THR A 458 -14.41 -3.69 12.36
N VAL A 459 -14.63 -4.19 13.59
CA VAL A 459 -15.37 -5.43 13.84
C VAL A 459 -16.83 -5.09 14.14
N GLN A 460 -17.65 -4.98 13.08
CA GLN A 460 -19.07 -4.62 13.18
C GLN A 460 -19.94 -5.48 12.26
N VAL A 461 -21.20 -5.69 12.68
CA VAL A 461 -22.20 -6.42 11.85
C VAL A 461 -22.37 -5.71 10.50
N GLY A 462 -22.44 -6.51 9.43
CA GLY A 462 -22.55 -6.07 8.04
C GLY A 462 -21.21 -5.90 7.32
N LYS A 463 -20.10 -5.75 8.04
CA LYS A 463 -18.76 -5.59 7.44
C LYS A 463 -18.16 -6.91 6.97
N ARG A 464 -17.19 -6.85 6.07
CA ARG A 464 -16.39 -8.00 5.64
C ARG A 464 -15.68 -8.64 6.81
N ALA A 465 -15.66 -9.95 6.81
CA ALA A 465 -14.93 -10.73 7.80
C ALA A 465 -13.43 -10.84 7.43
N ASN A 466 -12.77 -9.69 7.34
CA ASN A 466 -11.33 -9.55 7.26
C ASN A 466 -10.83 -9.25 8.67
N LEU A 467 -10.42 -10.31 9.39
CA LEU A 467 -10.18 -10.25 10.83
C LEU A 467 -8.86 -10.94 11.18
N LEU A 468 -8.30 -10.58 12.32
CA LEU A 468 -7.11 -11.19 12.91
C LEU A 468 -7.44 -11.79 14.27
N LEU A 469 -7.03 -13.03 14.50
CA LEU A 469 -7.05 -13.66 15.82
C LEU A 469 -5.63 -13.59 16.39
N LEU A 470 -5.47 -12.88 17.50
CA LEU A 470 -4.19 -12.48 18.06
C LEU A 470 -4.01 -13.03 19.49
N GLN A 471 -2.76 -13.27 19.87
CA GLN A 471 -2.41 -13.65 21.25
C GLN A 471 -2.36 -12.44 22.19
N GLN A 472 -2.04 -11.28 21.66
CA GLN A 472 -1.84 -10.04 22.42
C GLN A 472 -2.79 -8.96 21.93
N ASP A 473 -3.10 -8.02 22.81
CA ASP A 473 -3.92 -6.85 22.50
C ASP A 473 -3.14 -5.88 21.58
N PRO A 474 -3.59 -5.67 20.33
CA PRO A 474 -2.90 -4.81 19.37
C PRO A 474 -2.96 -3.32 19.75
N THR A 475 -3.77 -2.91 20.72
CA THR A 475 -3.77 -1.56 21.27
C THR A 475 -2.69 -1.33 22.31
N GLN A 476 -2.07 -2.40 22.83
CA GLN A 476 -1.02 -2.35 23.83
C GLN A 476 0.37 -2.60 23.23
N THR A 477 0.46 -3.42 22.19
CA THR A 477 1.71 -3.75 21.52
C THR A 477 1.55 -4.05 20.05
N ILE A 478 2.48 -3.55 19.23
CA ILE A 478 2.56 -3.89 17.80
C ILE A 478 3.13 -5.29 17.56
N ASP A 479 3.77 -5.90 18.56
CA ASP A 479 4.24 -7.28 18.47
C ASP A 479 3.10 -8.30 18.36
N ALA A 480 1.86 -7.89 18.66
CA ALA A 480 0.67 -8.66 18.37
C ALA A 480 0.61 -9.12 16.91
N TYR A 481 1.14 -8.32 15.96
CA TYR A 481 1.14 -8.63 14.53
C TYR A 481 2.27 -9.58 14.10
N ALA A 482 3.31 -9.76 14.91
CA ALA A 482 4.30 -10.82 14.72
C ALA A 482 3.81 -12.19 15.24
N GLY A 483 2.77 -12.17 16.11
CA GLY A 483 2.18 -13.35 16.77
C GLY A 483 0.74 -13.67 16.34
N ILE A 484 0.37 -13.41 15.08
CA ILE A 484 -0.96 -13.73 14.55
C ILE A 484 -1.20 -15.24 14.58
N LEU A 485 -2.32 -15.68 15.15
CA LEU A 485 -2.71 -17.09 15.18
C LEU A 485 -3.53 -17.51 13.98
N LYS A 486 -4.45 -16.65 13.54
CA LYS A 486 -5.30 -16.86 12.36
C LYS A 486 -5.50 -15.53 11.62
N VAL A 487 -5.47 -15.60 10.32
CA VAL A 487 -5.98 -14.55 9.44
C VAL A 487 -7.31 -15.02 8.89
N ILE A 488 -8.35 -14.22 9.03
CA ILE A 488 -9.67 -14.50 8.45
C ILE A 488 -9.83 -13.51 7.30
N LEU A 489 -9.96 -14.04 6.09
CA LEU A 489 -10.07 -13.25 4.86
C LEU A 489 -11.37 -13.59 4.15
N GLY A 490 -12.35 -12.67 4.17
CA GLY A 490 -13.69 -12.91 3.65
C GLY A 490 -14.34 -14.15 4.26
N GLY A 491 -14.12 -14.41 5.56
CA GLY A 491 -14.61 -15.60 6.27
C GLY A 491 -13.76 -16.86 6.10
N ARG A 492 -12.80 -16.90 5.18
CA ARG A 492 -11.84 -18.02 5.04
C ARG A 492 -10.77 -17.93 6.12
N VAL A 493 -10.58 -18.99 6.88
CA VAL A 493 -9.55 -19.08 7.93
C VAL A 493 -8.22 -19.54 7.32
N LEU A 494 -7.17 -18.77 7.54
CA LEU A 494 -5.81 -19.03 7.07
C LEU A 494 -4.87 -19.16 8.27
N ASN A 495 -3.98 -20.15 8.23
CA ASN A 495 -2.96 -20.32 9.25
C ASN A 495 -1.66 -19.62 8.83
N PRO A 496 -0.89 -19.01 9.74
CA PRO A 496 0.41 -18.43 9.41
C PRO A 496 1.39 -19.41 8.74
N SER A 497 1.32 -20.69 9.09
CA SER A 497 2.13 -21.74 8.44
C SER A 497 1.80 -21.95 6.96
N GLU A 498 0.58 -21.63 6.53
CA GLU A 498 0.19 -21.71 5.11
C GLU A 498 0.61 -20.45 4.33
N LEU A 499 0.92 -19.35 5.03
CA LEU A 499 1.27 -18.06 4.46
C LEU A 499 2.79 -17.86 4.35
N ALA A 500 3.55 -18.46 5.26
CA ALA A 500 5.00 -18.28 5.32
C ALA A 500 5.70 -18.97 4.13
N ALA A 501 6.75 -18.32 3.61
CA ALA A 501 7.52 -18.81 2.46
C ALA A 501 8.34 -20.07 2.77
N ASP A 502 8.74 -20.25 4.04
CA ASP A 502 9.50 -21.40 4.50
C ASP A 502 8.63 -22.61 4.86
N ALA A 503 7.31 -22.48 4.85
CA ALA A 503 6.37 -23.58 5.13
C ALA A 503 6.32 -24.69 4.03
N ALA A 504 6.91 -24.42 2.88
CA ALA A 504 6.93 -25.32 1.73
C ALA A 504 8.17 -26.24 1.70
N ARG A 505 8.94 -26.33 2.81
CA ARG A 505 10.14 -27.18 2.93
C ARG A 505 9.89 -28.42 3.77
#